data_01ef5478648d57f76a5e3b80b07c61a9
#
_entry.id   01ef5478648d57f76a5e3b80b07c61a9
#
_cell.length_a   1.000
_cell.length_b   1.000
_cell.length_c   1.000
_cell.angle_alpha   90.00
_cell.angle_beta   90.00
_cell.angle_gamma   90.00
#
_symmetry.space_group_name_H-M   'P 1'
#
loop_
_entity.id
_entity.type
_entity.pdbx_description
1 polymer ?
#
loop_
_entity_poly.entity_id
_entity_poly.type
_entity_poly.pdbx_seq_one_letter_code
_entity_poly.pdbx_strand_id
1 'polypeptide(L)'
;CDARSTCHRMDHEFEDIEVKAHAVDMLEYALKKKRTRSMIQIGSSSEPYIPLEEELQLVRRCLNQIERFDFGLVLHTHSMLALRDIDILDKINRKTKCIVIVRLSTYDDALAKKLEPGTSLPSERFSLMQQLTERGITVIVNLAPILPFINDDMENIQGLLSYCVKAGVYGILTDKMCPVLREGNRERFYQQLYKNFPDIYDRYEAVYADEKTLKTKNYTEIMACIRETCEAHGIQYDKEELLRFTREYKNKTIGTQLSLFDMM
;
A
#
# COMPACT_ATOMS: atom_id res chain seq x y z
N CYS A 1 -3.43 11.59 5.95
CA CYS A 1 -2.67 10.58 6.73
C CYS A 1 -3.16 10.58 8.18
N ASP A 2 -3.79 9.48 8.61
CA ASP A 2 -4.30 9.33 9.99
C ASP A 2 -3.19 9.07 11.02
N ALA A 3 -2.01 8.70 10.57
CA ALA A 3 -0.85 8.46 11.43
C ALA A 3 -0.16 9.74 11.90
N ARG A 4 -0.40 10.88 11.24
CA ARG A 4 0.31 12.13 11.52
C ARG A 4 0.16 12.61 12.97
N SER A 5 -1.06 12.74 13.44
CA SER A 5 -1.35 13.22 14.80
C SER A 5 -1.15 12.15 15.86
N THR A 6 -1.54 10.90 15.56
CA THR A 6 -1.57 9.82 16.55
C THR A 6 -0.25 9.06 16.67
N CYS A 7 0.43 8.80 15.53
CA CYS A 7 1.67 8.02 15.51
C CYS A 7 2.91 8.90 15.52
N HIS A 8 2.87 10.03 14.82
CA HIS A 8 4.05 10.90 14.62
C HIS A 8 4.03 12.15 15.48
N ARG A 9 2.88 12.51 16.09
CA ARG A 9 2.72 13.69 16.97
C ARG A 9 3.23 14.98 16.32
N MET A 10 3.00 15.15 15.02
CA MET A 10 3.40 16.33 14.28
C MET A 10 2.47 17.49 14.60
N ASP A 11 3.03 18.63 14.92
CA ASP A 11 2.36 19.87 15.32
C ASP A 11 2.52 21.02 14.31
N HIS A 12 3.17 20.75 13.16
CA HIS A 12 3.37 21.70 12.06
C HIS A 12 2.38 21.50 10.91
N GLU A 13 2.40 22.37 9.90
CA GLU A 13 1.50 22.33 8.74
C GLU A 13 1.58 21.00 8.00
N PHE A 14 0.47 20.61 7.37
CA PHE A 14 0.36 19.29 6.72
C PHE A 14 1.34 19.13 5.55
N GLU A 15 1.59 20.19 4.83
CA GLU A 15 2.48 20.26 3.68
C GLU A 15 3.96 20.38 4.06
N ASP A 16 4.26 20.68 5.34
CA ASP A 16 5.63 20.70 5.86
C ASP A 16 6.11 19.25 6.12
N ILE A 17 7.17 18.84 5.44
CA ILE A 17 7.64 17.46 5.41
C ILE A 17 8.95 17.33 6.19
N GLU A 18 8.92 16.51 7.24
CA GLU A 18 10.14 16.14 7.96
C GLU A 18 10.89 15.01 7.22
N VAL A 19 12.15 15.26 6.89
CA VAL A 19 13.05 14.29 6.27
C VAL A 19 13.95 13.64 7.31
N LYS A 20 13.89 12.32 7.42
CA LYS A 20 14.81 11.53 8.27
C LYS A 20 16.17 11.36 7.58
N ALA A 21 17.01 12.39 7.63
CA ALA A 21 18.29 12.46 6.93
C ALA A 21 19.22 11.25 7.18
N HIS A 22 19.21 10.70 8.40
CA HIS A 22 20.04 9.55 8.78
C HIS A 22 19.35 8.19 8.66
N ALA A 23 18.20 8.09 7.97
CA ALA A 23 17.42 6.86 7.90
C ALA A 23 18.23 5.68 7.33
N VAL A 24 19.06 5.93 6.32
CA VAL A 24 19.87 4.88 5.66
C VAL A 24 20.95 4.34 6.61
N ASP A 25 21.67 5.22 7.30
CA ASP A 25 22.74 4.83 8.23
C ASP A 25 22.19 4.08 9.44
N MET A 26 21.05 4.56 9.96
CA MET A 26 20.34 3.89 11.06
C MET A 26 19.84 2.51 10.65
N LEU A 27 19.31 2.37 9.43
CA LEU A 27 18.88 1.09 8.89
C LEU A 27 20.06 0.15 8.73
N GLU A 28 21.15 0.59 8.09
CA GLU A 28 22.36 -0.21 7.92
C GLU A 28 22.89 -0.73 9.26
N TYR A 29 23.01 0.15 10.26
CA TYR A 29 23.44 -0.22 11.59
C TYR A 29 22.51 -1.27 12.25
N ALA A 30 21.19 -1.08 12.13
CA ALA A 30 20.21 -2.01 12.66
C ALA A 30 20.28 -3.38 11.98
N LEU A 31 20.41 -3.41 10.64
CA LEU A 31 20.51 -4.66 9.87
C LEU A 31 21.79 -5.44 10.17
N LYS A 32 22.93 -4.74 10.34
CA LYS A 32 24.22 -5.36 10.73
C LYS A 32 24.13 -6.07 12.08
N LYS A 33 23.38 -5.52 13.03
CA LYS A 33 23.24 -6.09 14.38
C LYS A 33 22.24 -7.25 14.48
N LYS A 34 21.32 -7.38 13.54
CA LYS A 34 20.32 -8.45 13.57
C LYS A 34 20.95 -9.81 13.28
N ARG A 35 20.81 -10.76 14.23
CA ARG A 35 21.29 -12.13 14.09
C ARG A 35 20.46 -12.98 13.13
N THR A 36 19.15 -12.71 13.08
CA THR A 36 18.21 -13.44 12.22
C THR A 36 17.64 -12.51 11.14
N ARG A 37 17.56 -13.02 9.92
CA ARG A 37 16.90 -12.31 8.82
C ARG A 37 15.38 -12.37 8.98
N SER A 38 14.70 -11.33 8.53
CA SER A 38 13.25 -11.19 8.63
C SER A 38 12.72 -10.32 7.52
N MET A 39 11.40 -10.14 7.45
CA MET A 39 10.78 -9.16 6.56
C MET A 39 10.96 -7.76 7.13
N ILE A 40 11.36 -6.81 6.31
CA ILE A 40 11.41 -5.37 6.61
C ILE A 40 10.19 -4.72 5.96
N GLN A 41 9.49 -3.89 6.72
CA GLN A 41 8.30 -3.19 6.24
C GLN A 41 8.60 -1.71 6.03
N ILE A 42 8.27 -1.19 4.84
CA ILE A 42 8.36 0.22 4.47
C ILE A 42 6.98 0.72 4.05
N GLY A 43 6.62 1.93 4.42
CA GLY A 43 5.41 2.60 3.93
C GLY A 43 4.11 2.25 4.64
N SER A 44 4.13 1.51 5.75
CA SER A 44 2.90 1.10 6.45
C SER A 44 2.13 2.25 7.11
N SER A 45 2.80 3.34 7.43
CA SER A 45 2.22 4.51 8.11
C SER A 45 2.16 5.75 7.23
N SER A 46 3.00 5.85 6.20
CA SER A 46 3.04 6.98 5.26
C SER A 46 3.54 6.51 3.91
N GLU A 47 3.18 7.22 2.83
CA GLU A 47 3.70 6.94 1.49
C GLU A 47 5.21 7.20 1.44
N PRO A 48 6.04 6.21 1.09
CA PRO A 48 7.49 6.40 0.99
C PRO A 48 7.89 7.08 -0.32
N TYR A 49 7.12 6.96 -1.39
CA TYR A 49 7.38 7.53 -2.70
C TYR A 49 6.60 8.83 -2.92
N ILE A 50 6.80 9.79 -2.01
CA ILE A 50 6.34 11.18 -2.22
C ILE A 50 7.21 11.88 -3.29
N PRO A 51 6.77 12.99 -3.91
CA PRO A 51 7.54 13.66 -4.97
C PRO A 51 8.99 13.99 -4.59
N LEU A 52 9.24 14.36 -3.33
CA LEU A 52 10.59 14.65 -2.82
C LEU A 52 11.56 13.44 -2.92
N GLU A 53 11.03 12.22 -2.97
CA GLU A 53 11.84 10.99 -3.12
C GLU A 53 12.52 10.89 -4.50
N GLU A 54 12.04 11.60 -5.52
CA GLU A 54 12.71 11.68 -6.83
C GLU A 54 14.13 12.23 -6.69
N GLU A 55 14.29 13.26 -5.84
CA GLU A 55 15.56 13.93 -5.60
C GLU A 55 16.38 13.23 -4.52
N LEU A 56 15.77 12.94 -3.37
CA LEU A 56 16.47 12.44 -2.20
C LEU A 56 16.92 10.98 -2.32
N GLN A 57 16.17 10.16 -3.05
CA GLN A 57 16.41 8.72 -3.24
C GLN A 57 16.64 7.94 -1.93
N LEU A 58 15.99 8.37 -0.85
CA LEU A 58 16.14 7.73 0.46
C LEU A 58 15.58 6.32 0.47
N VAL A 59 14.43 6.12 -0.15
CA VAL A 59 13.81 4.78 -0.27
C VAL A 59 14.74 3.87 -1.06
N ARG A 60 15.22 4.31 -2.25
CA ARG A 60 16.16 3.55 -3.07
C ARG A 60 17.40 3.15 -2.29
N ARG A 61 17.98 4.07 -1.53
CA ARG A 61 19.17 3.80 -0.68
C ARG A 61 18.85 2.81 0.43
N CYS A 62 17.67 2.89 1.06
CA CYS A 62 17.23 1.91 2.05
C CYS A 62 17.01 0.52 1.42
N LEU A 63 16.41 0.44 0.22
CA LEU A 63 16.23 -0.81 -0.50
C LEU A 63 17.56 -1.50 -0.81
N ASN A 64 18.61 -0.73 -1.20
CA ASN A 64 19.95 -1.26 -1.39
C ASN A 64 20.53 -1.89 -0.12
N GLN A 65 20.26 -1.30 1.07
CA GLN A 65 20.70 -1.93 2.32
C GLN A 65 19.93 -3.23 2.62
N ILE A 66 18.62 -3.25 2.37
CA ILE A 66 17.80 -4.45 2.56
C ILE A 66 18.29 -5.59 1.65
N GLU A 67 18.56 -5.28 0.39
CA GLU A 67 19.13 -6.22 -0.60
C GLU A 67 20.52 -6.72 -0.19
N ARG A 68 21.41 -5.81 0.20
CA ARG A 68 22.79 -6.11 0.61
C ARG A 68 22.89 -7.04 1.81
N PHE A 69 21.97 -6.91 2.76
CA PHE A 69 21.95 -7.71 3.99
C PHE A 69 21.00 -8.92 3.94
N ASP A 70 20.46 -9.25 2.76
CA ASP A 70 19.58 -10.40 2.50
C ASP A 70 18.33 -10.44 3.40
N PHE A 71 17.71 -9.28 3.65
CA PHE A 71 16.40 -9.21 4.30
C PHE A 71 15.29 -9.28 3.26
N GLY A 72 14.10 -9.75 3.68
CA GLY A 72 12.90 -9.66 2.85
C GLY A 72 12.25 -8.29 2.98
N LEU A 73 11.38 -7.95 2.03
CA LEU A 73 10.71 -6.64 1.95
C LEU A 73 9.19 -6.77 1.86
N VAL A 74 8.49 -5.95 2.62
CA VAL A 74 7.08 -5.58 2.40
C VAL A 74 7.03 -4.09 2.16
N LEU A 75 6.72 -3.69 0.94
CA LEU A 75 6.63 -2.29 0.53
C LEU A 75 5.16 -1.90 0.36
N HIS A 76 4.70 -0.90 1.11
CA HIS A 76 3.38 -0.29 0.89
C HIS A 76 3.55 0.97 0.07
N THR A 77 2.81 1.08 -1.02
CA THR A 77 2.83 2.27 -1.87
C THR A 77 1.54 2.40 -2.69
N HIS A 78 1.27 3.60 -3.16
CA HIS A 78 0.28 3.91 -4.18
C HIS A 78 0.88 4.83 -5.27
N SER A 79 2.21 4.82 -5.39
CA SER A 79 2.96 5.67 -6.32
C SER A 79 3.64 4.87 -7.43
N MET A 80 3.48 5.32 -8.67
CA MET A 80 4.21 4.79 -9.84
C MET A 80 5.73 4.95 -9.73
N LEU A 81 6.19 5.89 -8.89
CA LEU A 81 7.62 6.10 -8.69
C LEU A 81 8.34 4.84 -8.16
N ALA A 82 7.60 3.89 -7.56
CA ALA A 82 8.15 2.60 -7.15
C ALA A 82 8.76 1.80 -8.32
N LEU A 83 8.32 2.02 -9.57
CA LEU A 83 8.92 1.39 -10.76
C LEU A 83 10.36 1.85 -11.03
N ARG A 84 10.77 3.03 -10.58
CA ARG A 84 12.17 3.47 -10.61
C ARG A 84 13.09 2.43 -9.95
N ASP A 85 12.60 1.78 -8.91
CA ASP A 85 13.39 0.88 -8.05
C ASP A 85 13.11 -0.60 -8.34
N ILE A 86 12.42 -0.92 -9.44
CA ILE A 86 12.00 -2.29 -9.79
C ILE A 86 13.19 -3.24 -9.93
N ASP A 87 14.35 -2.74 -10.33
CA ASP A 87 15.60 -3.49 -10.43
C ASP A 87 16.08 -4.01 -9.06
N ILE A 88 15.90 -3.21 -8.00
CA ILE A 88 16.27 -3.60 -6.63
C ILE A 88 15.21 -4.50 -6.03
N LEU A 89 13.92 -4.20 -6.27
CA LEU A 89 12.81 -5.05 -5.83
C LEU A 89 12.95 -6.47 -6.41
N ASP A 90 13.31 -6.60 -7.67
CA ASP A 90 13.57 -7.89 -8.34
C ASP A 90 14.77 -8.62 -7.70
N LYS A 91 15.89 -7.92 -7.43
CA LYS A 91 17.04 -8.50 -6.74
C LYS A 91 16.67 -9.03 -5.35
N ILE A 92 15.93 -8.26 -4.56
CA ILE A 92 15.41 -8.71 -3.25
C ILE A 92 14.53 -9.95 -3.44
N ASN A 93 13.63 -9.92 -4.44
CA ASN A 93 12.72 -11.03 -4.67
C ASN A 93 13.44 -12.31 -5.08
N ARG A 94 14.52 -12.23 -5.84
CA ARG A 94 15.34 -13.40 -6.23
C ARG A 94 16.09 -14.01 -5.06
N LYS A 95 16.63 -13.18 -4.16
CA LYS A 95 17.40 -13.64 -3.00
C LYS A 95 16.51 -14.12 -1.85
N THR A 96 15.43 -13.40 -1.63
CA THR A 96 14.57 -13.60 -0.46
C THR A 96 13.10 -13.54 -0.86
N LYS A 97 12.36 -12.59 -0.34
CA LYS A 97 10.93 -12.38 -0.61
C LYS A 97 10.64 -10.88 -0.69
N CYS A 98 10.03 -10.47 -1.78
CA CYS A 98 9.55 -9.11 -1.98
C CYS A 98 8.04 -9.12 -2.16
N ILE A 99 7.34 -8.33 -1.36
CA ILE A 99 5.89 -8.14 -1.43
C ILE A 99 5.65 -6.64 -1.60
N VAL A 100 4.84 -6.28 -2.59
CA VAL A 100 4.37 -4.89 -2.75
C VAL A 100 2.88 -4.84 -2.46
N ILE A 101 2.50 -4.01 -1.48
CA ILE A 101 1.09 -3.77 -1.13
C ILE A 101 0.67 -2.46 -1.76
N VAL A 102 -0.20 -2.55 -2.77
CA VAL A 102 -0.72 -1.40 -3.51
C VAL A 102 -2.08 -1.00 -2.95
N ARG A 103 -2.25 0.29 -2.61
CA ARG A 103 -3.54 0.81 -2.16
C ARG A 103 -4.38 1.23 -3.36
N LEU A 104 -5.65 0.83 -3.37
CA LEU A 104 -6.67 1.27 -4.31
C LEU A 104 -7.97 1.62 -3.59
N SER A 105 -8.55 2.77 -3.91
CA SER A 105 -9.84 3.25 -3.39
C SER A 105 -10.92 3.31 -4.46
N THR A 106 -10.53 3.57 -5.70
CA THR A 106 -11.40 3.61 -6.87
C THR A 106 -10.65 3.13 -8.12
N TYR A 107 -11.40 2.68 -9.13
CA TYR A 107 -10.85 2.39 -10.45
C TYR A 107 -10.98 3.59 -11.41
N ASP A 108 -11.77 4.60 -11.02
CA ASP A 108 -12.04 5.80 -11.82
C ASP A 108 -10.97 6.86 -11.57
N ASP A 109 -10.20 7.19 -12.61
CA ASP A 109 -9.15 8.21 -12.58
C ASP A 109 -9.70 9.62 -12.31
N ALA A 110 -10.91 9.93 -12.76
CA ALA A 110 -11.52 11.23 -12.53
C ALA A 110 -11.95 11.41 -11.07
N LEU A 111 -12.51 10.38 -10.48
CA LEU A 111 -12.84 10.36 -9.05
C LEU A 111 -11.56 10.40 -8.19
N ALA A 112 -10.53 9.63 -8.57
CA ALA A 112 -9.26 9.62 -7.84
C ALA A 112 -8.60 10.99 -7.77
N LYS A 113 -8.63 11.79 -8.82
CA LYS A 113 -8.11 13.16 -8.81
C LYS A 113 -8.78 14.06 -7.76
N LYS A 114 -10.04 13.80 -7.42
CA LYS A 114 -10.77 14.53 -6.37
C LYS A 114 -10.48 13.97 -4.98
N LEU A 115 -10.37 12.64 -4.85
CA LEU A 115 -10.16 11.95 -3.57
C LEU A 115 -8.72 12.00 -3.09
N GLU A 116 -7.78 11.80 -4.00
CA GLU A 116 -6.35 11.62 -3.71
C GLU A 116 -5.49 12.54 -4.61
N PRO A 117 -5.67 13.88 -4.56
CA PRO A 117 -4.93 14.79 -5.43
C PRO A 117 -3.41 14.65 -5.22
N GLY A 118 -2.66 14.65 -6.32
CA GLY A 118 -1.20 14.55 -6.28
C GLY A 118 -0.66 13.13 -6.10
N THR A 119 -1.52 12.11 -6.16
CA THR A 119 -1.09 10.70 -6.17
C THR A 119 -1.20 10.09 -7.56
N SER A 120 -0.56 8.95 -7.78
CA SER A 120 -0.70 8.21 -9.04
C SER A 120 -2.15 7.77 -9.27
N LEU A 121 -2.59 7.82 -10.51
CA LEU A 121 -3.95 7.45 -10.89
C LEU A 121 -4.19 5.93 -10.73
N PRO A 122 -5.43 5.48 -10.52
CA PRO A 122 -5.77 4.05 -10.49
C PRO A 122 -5.30 3.27 -11.71
N SER A 123 -5.41 3.83 -12.90
CA SER A 123 -4.90 3.22 -14.15
C SER A 123 -3.36 3.07 -14.14
N GLU A 124 -2.64 4.02 -13.56
CA GLU A 124 -1.19 3.93 -13.37
C GLU A 124 -0.83 2.88 -12.32
N ARG A 125 -1.56 2.84 -11.19
CA ARG A 125 -1.36 1.80 -10.15
C ARG A 125 -1.66 0.40 -10.71
N PHE A 126 -2.63 0.27 -11.61
CA PHE A 126 -2.88 -0.98 -12.33
C PHE A 126 -1.67 -1.39 -13.18
N SER A 127 -1.09 -0.46 -13.95
CA SER A 127 0.15 -0.73 -14.70
C SER A 127 1.32 -1.10 -13.79
N LEU A 128 1.47 -0.45 -12.62
CA LEU A 128 2.45 -0.82 -11.60
C LEU A 128 2.27 -2.28 -11.17
N MET A 129 1.05 -2.68 -10.83
CA MET A 129 0.75 -4.04 -10.39
C MET A 129 1.12 -5.08 -11.46
N GLN A 130 0.75 -4.83 -12.72
CA GLN A 130 1.09 -5.71 -13.84
C GLN A 130 2.60 -5.88 -14.01
N GLN A 131 3.36 -4.78 -14.02
CA GLN A 131 4.81 -4.83 -14.19
C GLN A 131 5.51 -5.55 -13.03
N LEU A 132 4.97 -5.47 -11.81
CA LEU A 132 5.49 -6.21 -10.66
C LEU A 132 5.20 -7.70 -10.77
N THR A 133 3.96 -8.08 -11.10
CA THR A 133 3.56 -9.49 -11.22
C THR A 133 4.25 -10.19 -12.39
N GLU A 134 4.45 -9.53 -13.53
CA GLU A 134 5.24 -10.02 -14.67
C GLU A 134 6.68 -10.38 -14.29
N ARG A 135 7.24 -9.72 -13.27
CA ARG A 135 8.56 -10.05 -12.71
C ARG A 135 8.53 -11.07 -11.58
N GLY A 136 7.37 -11.66 -11.29
CA GLY A 136 7.18 -12.61 -10.20
C GLY A 136 7.27 -11.98 -8.82
N ILE A 137 7.17 -10.64 -8.70
CA ILE A 137 7.07 -9.95 -7.42
C ILE A 137 5.63 -10.08 -6.91
N THR A 138 5.46 -10.53 -5.68
CA THR A 138 4.15 -10.70 -5.08
C THR A 138 3.46 -9.35 -4.86
N VAL A 139 2.27 -9.19 -5.42
CA VAL A 139 1.42 -8.01 -5.23
C VAL A 139 0.22 -8.37 -4.36
N ILE A 140 -0.04 -7.56 -3.35
CA ILE A 140 -1.25 -7.57 -2.54
C ILE A 140 -1.94 -6.22 -2.71
N VAL A 141 -3.24 -6.20 -2.90
CA VAL A 141 -4.00 -4.95 -2.98
C VAL A 141 -4.67 -4.68 -1.64
N ASN A 142 -4.54 -3.44 -1.15
CA ASN A 142 -5.33 -2.96 -0.02
C ASN A 142 -6.47 -2.07 -0.55
N LEU A 143 -7.71 -2.58 -0.50
CA LEU A 143 -8.91 -1.84 -0.90
C LEU A 143 -9.29 -0.84 0.20
N ALA A 144 -8.73 0.37 0.13
CA ALA A 144 -8.93 1.39 1.16
C ALA A 144 -8.54 2.80 0.64
N PRO A 145 -9.26 3.85 1.06
CA PRO A 145 -10.54 3.78 1.78
C PRO A 145 -11.74 3.61 0.85
N ILE A 146 -12.78 2.91 1.31
CA ILE A 146 -14.10 2.94 0.70
C ILE A 146 -14.96 3.91 1.50
N LEU A 147 -15.34 4.99 0.85
CA LEU A 147 -16.08 6.12 1.43
C LEU A 147 -17.57 5.99 1.11
N PRO A 148 -18.44 5.96 2.11
CA PRO A 148 -19.89 5.92 1.89
C PRO A 148 -20.36 7.01 0.93
N PHE A 149 -21.29 6.68 0.03
CA PHE A 149 -21.90 7.58 -0.95
C PHE A 149 -20.96 8.16 -2.03
N ILE A 150 -19.67 7.80 -2.02
CA ILE A 150 -18.67 8.35 -2.95
C ILE A 150 -18.11 7.26 -3.86
N ASN A 151 -17.57 6.18 -3.28
CA ASN A 151 -16.93 5.09 -4.02
C ASN A 151 -17.31 3.71 -3.47
N ASP A 152 -18.46 3.62 -2.75
CA ASP A 152 -18.98 2.39 -2.17
C ASP A 152 -20.09 1.73 -3.01
N ASP A 153 -20.23 2.14 -4.26
CA ASP A 153 -21.12 1.49 -5.23
C ASP A 153 -20.49 0.24 -5.85
N MET A 154 -21.36 -0.64 -6.36
CA MET A 154 -20.92 -1.93 -6.90
C MET A 154 -20.12 -1.80 -8.20
N GLU A 155 -20.33 -0.73 -8.97
CA GLU A 155 -19.56 -0.46 -10.19
C GLU A 155 -18.09 -0.21 -9.85
N ASN A 156 -17.83 0.64 -8.84
CA ASN A 156 -16.48 0.89 -8.36
C ASN A 156 -15.83 -0.39 -7.80
N ILE A 157 -16.55 -1.16 -6.99
CA ILE A 157 -16.01 -2.39 -6.41
C ILE A 157 -15.65 -3.42 -7.50
N GLN A 158 -16.53 -3.63 -8.48
CA GLN A 158 -16.28 -4.53 -9.61
C GLN A 158 -15.11 -4.05 -10.48
N GLY A 159 -15.00 -2.74 -10.71
CA GLY A 159 -13.87 -2.14 -11.41
C GLY A 159 -12.54 -2.40 -10.70
N LEU A 160 -12.48 -2.19 -9.39
CA LEU A 160 -11.32 -2.49 -8.56
C LEU A 160 -10.93 -3.96 -8.61
N LEU A 161 -11.92 -4.86 -8.48
CA LEU A 161 -11.71 -6.32 -8.56
C LEU A 161 -11.24 -6.76 -9.94
N SER A 162 -11.76 -6.14 -11.01
CA SER A 162 -11.28 -6.37 -12.38
C SER A 162 -9.79 -6.03 -12.53
N TYR A 163 -9.32 -4.93 -11.90
CA TYR A 163 -7.90 -4.59 -11.88
C TYR A 163 -7.08 -5.65 -11.13
N CYS A 164 -7.56 -6.11 -9.98
CA CYS A 164 -6.88 -7.15 -9.20
C CYS A 164 -6.73 -8.46 -10.00
N VAL A 165 -7.83 -8.92 -10.61
CA VAL A 165 -7.83 -10.14 -11.43
C VAL A 165 -6.91 -10.03 -12.64
N LYS A 166 -7.03 -8.94 -13.41
CA LYS A 166 -6.21 -8.71 -14.63
C LYS A 166 -4.72 -8.54 -14.33
N ALA A 167 -4.38 -7.97 -13.18
CA ALA A 167 -3.00 -7.83 -12.75
C ALA A 167 -2.43 -9.12 -12.12
N GLY A 168 -3.25 -10.13 -11.85
CA GLY A 168 -2.81 -11.39 -11.24
C GLY A 168 -2.29 -11.20 -9.80
N VAL A 169 -2.99 -10.41 -8.99
CA VAL A 169 -2.56 -10.16 -7.62
C VAL A 169 -2.66 -11.40 -6.74
N TYR A 170 -1.77 -11.54 -5.80
CA TYR A 170 -1.76 -12.66 -4.85
C TYR A 170 -2.92 -12.58 -3.85
N GLY A 171 -3.26 -11.39 -3.40
CA GLY A 171 -4.29 -11.24 -2.38
C GLY A 171 -4.88 -9.85 -2.27
N ILE A 172 -6.02 -9.77 -1.57
CA ILE A 172 -6.77 -8.54 -1.31
C ILE A 172 -6.97 -8.36 0.19
N LEU A 173 -6.50 -7.23 0.73
CA LEU A 173 -6.73 -6.79 2.11
C LEU A 173 -7.88 -5.79 2.17
N THR A 174 -8.75 -5.96 3.17
CA THR A 174 -9.91 -5.09 3.42
C THR A 174 -9.94 -4.50 4.83
N ASP A 175 -8.90 -4.72 5.63
CA ASP A 175 -8.87 -4.38 7.05
C ASP A 175 -8.96 -2.86 7.35
N LYS A 176 -8.57 -2.02 6.40
CA LYS A 176 -8.67 -0.56 6.47
C LYS A 176 -9.70 0.01 5.47
N MET A 177 -10.59 -0.83 4.97
CA MET A 177 -11.58 -0.41 3.97
C MET A 177 -12.46 0.73 4.49
N CYS A 178 -12.92 0.64 5.73
CA CYS A 178 -13.67 1.72 6.37
C CYS A 178 -12.71 2.69 7.06
N PRO A 179 -12.65 3.96 6.65
CA PRO A 179 -11.75 4.93 7.26
C PRO A 179 -12.19 5.28 8.68
N VAL A 180 -11.20 5.53 9.54
CA VAL A 180 -11.40 5.97 10.91
C VAL A 180 -11.04 7.44 11.03
N LEU A 181 -12.02 8.28 11.35
CA LEU A 181 -11.81 9.70 11.56
C LEU A 181 -11.32 9.93 12.99
N ARG A 182 -10.09 10.39 13.12
CA ARG A 182 -9.45 10.75 14.39
C ARG A 182 -9.35 12.25 14.50
N GLU A 183 -9.09 12.74 15.70
CA GLU A 183 -8.77 14.14 15.94
C GLU A 183 -7.65 14.61 15.02
N GLY A 184 -7.80 15.80 14.44
CA GLY A 184 -6.87 16.39 13.47
C GLY A 184 -7.09 15.98 12.02
N ASN A 185 -7.55 14.75 11.74
CA ASN A 185 -7.90 14.37 10.36
C ASN A 185 -9.39 14.49 10.04
N ARG A 186 -10.27 14.47 11.07
CA ARG A 186 -11.71 14.64 10.90
C ARG A 186 -12.04 15.98 10.28
N GLU A 187 -11.52 17.05 10.86
CA GLU A 187 -11.76 18.42 10.43
C GLU A 187 -11.31 18.61 8.96
N ARG A 188 -10.12 18.11 8.64
CA ARG A 188 -9.61 18.15 7.26
C ARG A 188 -10.47 17.32 6.31
N PHE A 189 -10.94 16.14 6.72
CA PHE A 189 -11.83 15.31 5.92
C PHE A 189 -13.12 16.05 5.58
N TYR A 190 -13.81 16.64 6.57
CA TYR A 190 -15.04 17.38 6.35
C TYR A 190 -14.85 18.65 5.52
N GLN A 191 -13.72 19.37 5.68
CA GLN A 191 -13.37 20.49 4.82
C GLN A 191 -13.21 20.07 3.36
N GLN A 192 -12.50 18.96 3.11
CA GLN A 192 -12.32 18.43 1.75
C GLN A 192 -13.63 17.87 1.18
N LEU A 193 -14.45 17.24 2.00
CA LEU A 193 -15.76 16.76 1.63
C LEU A 193 -16.67 17.92 1.17
N TYR A 194 -16.75 18.99 1.96
CA TYR A 194 -17.52 20.17 1.61
C TYR A 194 -17.05 20.81 0.31
N LYS A 195 -15.73 20.88 0.11
CA LYS A 195 -15.14 21.48 -1.09
C LYS A 195 -15.38 20.67 -2.35
N ASN A 196 -15.24 19.36 -2.29
CA ASN A 196 -15.18 18.48 -3.46
C ASN A 196 -16.49 17.73 -3.73
N PHE A 197 -17.36 17.59 -2.69
CA PHE A 197 -18.61 16.83 -2.72
C PHE A 197 -19.71 17.53 -1.91
N PRO A 198 -20.05 18.80 -2.24
CA PRO A 198 -21.01 19.58 -1.45
C PRO A 198 -22.39 18.91 -1.36
N ASP A 199 -22.83 18.24 -2.41
CA ASP A 199 -24.13 17.56 -2.47
C ASP A 199 -24.26 16.36 -1.50
N ILE A 200 -23.12 15.85 -0.99
CA ILE A 200 -23.05 14.70 -0.10
C ILE A 200 -22.75 15.14 1.34
N TYR A 201 -22.30 16.37 1.53
CA TYR A 201 -21.86 16.87 2.84
C TYR A 201 -22.94 16.71 3.92
N ASP A 202 -24.16 17.20 3.65
CA ASP A 202 -25.28 17.11 4.62
C ASP A 202 -25.63 15.66 4.97
N ARG A 203 -25.47 14.72 4.01
CA ARG A 203 -25.69 13.30 4.27
C ARG A 203 -24.62 12.72 5.20
N TYR A 204 -23.38 13.18 5.07
CA TYR A 204 -22.31 12.77 5.99
C TYR A 204 -22.54 13.32 7.40
N GLU A 205 -22.94 14.59 7.54
CA GLU A 205 -23.28 15.16 8.83
C GLU A 205 -24.45 14.41 9.49
N ALA A 206 -25.50 14.13 8.74
CA ALA A 206 -26.67 13.43 9.28
C ALA A 206 -26.38 11.99 9.73
N VAL A 207 -25.41 11.29 9.12
CA VAL A 207 -25.15 9.86 9.39
C VAL A 207 -23.89 9.63 10.21
N TYR A 208 -22.86 10.47 10.06
CA TYR A 208 -21.52 10.21 10.59
C TYR A 208 -20.96 11.33 11.47
N ALA A 209 -21.77 12.33 11.87
CA ALA A 209 -21.28 13.46 12.67
C ALA A 209 -20.53 13.00 13.93
N ASP A 210 -21.08 12.01 14.66
CA ASP A 210 -20.51 11.49 15.89
C ASP A 210 -19.76 10.16 15.73
N GLU A 211 -19.75 9.60 14.49
CA GLU A 211 -19.15 8.32 14.23
C GLU A 211 -17.65 8.44 14.02
N LYS A 212 -16.88 7.57 14.68
CA LYS A 212 -15.44 7.48 14.45
C LYS A 212 -15.08 6.73 13.17
N THR A 213 -15.90 5.76 12.78
CA THR A 213 -15.66 4.89 11.62
C THR A 213 -16.71 5.13 10.56
N LEU A 214 -16.26 5.47 9.36
CA LEU A 214 -17.14 5.64 8.20
C LEU A 214 -17.45 4.28 7.58
N LYS A 215 -18.42 3.55 8.18
CA LYS A 215 -18.83 2.25 7.65
C LYS A 215 -19.96 2.43 6.63
N THR A 216 -19.75 1.94 5.41
CA THR A 216 -20.79 1.94 4.38
C THR A 216 -21.93 0.99 4.72
N LYS A 217 -23.15 1.33 4.31
CA LYS A 217 -24.33 0.46 4.42
C LYS A 217 -24.21 -0.76 3.48
N ASN A 218 -23.45 -0.62 2.40
CA ASN A 218 -23.22 -1.67 1.39
C ASN A 218 -22.13 -2.68 1.82
N TYR A 219 -21.61 -2.56 3.05
CA TYR A 219 -20.47 -3.37 3.53
C TYR A 219 -20.64 -4.87 3.30
N THR A 220 -21.79 -5.41 3.61
CA THR A 220 -22.06 -6.86 3.50
C THR A 220 -22.05 -7.30 2.03
N GLU A 221 -22.66 -6.52 1.15
CA GLU A 221 -22.70 -6.79 -0.30
C GLU A 221 -21.32 -6.67 -0.92
N ILE A 222 -20.56 -5.63 -0.56
CA ILE A 222 -19.17 -5.43 -0.99
C ILE A 222 -18.31 -6.63 -0.57
N MET A 223 -18.40 -7.06 0.67
CA MET A 223 -17.62 -8.20 1.16
C MET A 223 -18.01 -9.51 0.50
N ALA A 224 -19.29 -9.71 0.16
CA ALA A 224 -19.74 -10.86 -0.61
C ALA A 224 -19.15 -10.87 -2.02
N CYS A 225 -19.21 -9.74 -2.73
CA CYS A 225 -18.62 -9.58 -4.07
C CYS A 225 -17.11 -9.83 -4.07
N ILE A 226 -16.37 -9.28 -3.09
CA ILE A 226 -14.93 -9.52 -2.93
C ILE A 226 -14.65 -11.00 -2.74
N ARG A 227 -15.36 -11.66 -1.83
CA ARG A 227 -15.19 -13.08 -1.54
C ARG A 227 -15.44 -13.94 -2.80
N GLU A 228 -16.57 -13.77 -3.45
CA GLU A 228 -16.95 -14.51 -4.65
C GLU A 228 -15.91 -14.35 -5.77
N THR A 229 -15.45 -13.12 -6.00
CA THR A 229 -14.40 -12.87 -7.00
C THR A 229 -13.08 -13.53 -6.61
N CYS A 230 -12.68 -13.42 -5.35
CA CYS A 230 -11.44 -14.02 -4.86
C CYS A 230 -11.45 -15.55 -4.98
N GLU A 231 -12.57 -16.20 -4.58
CA GLU A 231 -12.75 -17.65 -4.69
C GLU A 231 -12.72 -18.10 -6.16
N ALA A 232 -13.40 -17.39 -7.06
CA ALA A 232 -13.44 -17.70 -8.48
C ALA A 232 -12.07 -17.61 -9.17
N HIS A 233 -11.17 -16.75 -8.68
CA HIS A 233 -9.87 -16.48 -9.31
C HIS A 233 -8.66 -16.93 -8.47
N GLY A 234 -8.88 -17.62 -7.36
CA GLY A 234 -7.79 -18.12 -6.50
C GLY A 234 -6.98 -17.01 -5.82
N ILE A 235 -7.60 -15.84 -5.59
CA ILE A 235 -6.98 -14.70 -4.89
C ILE A 235 -7.17 -14.89 -3.39
N GLN A 236 -6.09 -14.75 -2.61
CA GLN A 236 -6.17 -14.85 -1.17
C GLN A 236 -6.87 -13.62 -0.57
N TYR A 237 -7.86 -13.83 0.31
CA TYR A 237 -8.57 -12.72 0.97
C TYR A 237 -8.70 -12.90 2.50
N ASP A 238 -8.25 -14.04 3.04
CA ASP A 238 -8.19 -14.20 4.50
C ASP A 238 -7.11 -13.30 5.09
N LYS A 239 -7.52 -12.42 5.98
CA LYS A 239 -6.66 -11.41 6.59
C LYS A 239 -5.51 -12.04 7.38
N GLU A 240 -5.78 -13.04 8.19
CA GLU A 240 -4.78 -13.64 9.08
C GLU A 240 -3.74 -14.39 8.25
N GLU A 241 -4.17 -15.07 7.20
CA GLU A 241 -3.25 -15.73 6.26
C GLU A 241 -2.38 -14.74 5.50
N LEU A 242 -2.97 -13.64 5.00
CA LEU A 242 -2.21 -12.58 4.32
C LEU A 242 -1.19 -11.94 5.27
N LEU A 243 -1.58 -11.62 6.51
CA LEU A 243 -0.66 -11.05 7.50
C LEU A 243 0.43 -12.05 7.89
N ARG A 244 0.12 -13.34 8.04
CA ARG A 244 1.11 -14.39 8.26
C ARG A 244 2.09 -14.45 7.08
N PHE A 245 1.57 -14.49 5.86
CA PHE A 245 2.36 -14.53 4.64
C PHE A 245 3.32 -13.31 4.54
N THR A 246 2.88 -12.10 4.90
CA THR A 246 3.75 -10.92 4.88
C THR A 246 4.88 -10.95 5.91
N ARG A 247 4.72 -11.69 7.00
CA ARG A 247 5.73 -11.82 8.08
C ARG A 247 6.71 -12.96 7.85
N GLU A 248 6.34 -13.93 7.04
CA GLU A 248 7.15 -15.11 6.76
C GLU A 248 8.34 -14.77 5.88
N TYR A 249 9.54 -14.82 6.45
CA TYR A 249 10.79 -14.66 5.72
C TYR A 249 11.13 -15.95 4.94
N LYS A 250 11.59 -15.78 3.71
CA LYS A 250 12.04 -16.89 2.87
C LYS A 250 13.43 -16.57 2.32
N ASN A 251 14.40 -17.43 2.56
CA ASN A 251 15.71 -17.38 1.90
C ASN A 251 15.68 -18.32 0.71
N LYS A 252 15.87 -17.79 -0.49
CA LYS A 252 15.85 -18.55 -1.74
C LYS A 252 17.26 -18.97 -2.19
N THR A 253 18.31 -18.45 -1.56
CA THR A 253 19.70 -18.79 -1.87
C THR A 253 20.24 -19.97 -1.08
N ILE A 254 19.59 -20.36 0.04
CA ILE A 254 19.95 -21.56 0.81
C ILE A 254 19.48 -22.78 0.02
N GLY A 255 20.41 -23.62 -0.42
CA GLY A 255 20.17 -24.85 -1.17
C GLY A 255 20.51 -24.78 -2.66
N THR A 256 20.83 -23.63 -3.18
CA THR A 256 21.49 -23.53 -4.49
C THR A 256 22.98 -23.86 -4.31
N GLN A 257 23.33 -25.12 -4.47
CA GLN A 257 24.73 -25.50 -4.63
C GLN A 257 25.20 -24.88 -5.95
N LEU A 258 25.94 -23.78 -5.88
CA LEU A 258 26.61 -23.25 -7.05
C LEU A 258 27.57 -24.33 -7.53
N SER A 259 27.39 -24.82 -8.75
CA SER A 259 28.35 -25.67 -9.41
C SER A 259 29.65 -24.87 -9.57
N LEU A 260 30.79 -25.51 -9.38
CA LEU A 260 32.12 -24.91 -9.67
C LEU A 260 32.22 -24.36 -11.10
N PHE A 261 31.33 -24.81 -11.99
CA PHE A 261 31.25 -24.37 -13.39
C PHE A 261 30.46 -23.07 -13.59
N ASP A 262 29.67 -22.60 -12.59
CA ASP A 262 28.95 -21.34 -12.64
C ASP A 262 29.85 -20.14 -12.23
N MET A 263 31.10 -20.40 -11.86
CA MET A 263 32.08 -19.40 -11.44
C MET A 263 33.22 -19.14 -12.48
N MET A 264 33.11 -19.68 -13.70
CA MET A 264 34.07 -19.46 -14.79
C MET A 264 33.56 -18.48 -15.83
#